data_07abe1d5b45e9f8642258a3df3bfc8af
#
_entry.id   07abe1d5b45e9f8642258a3df3bfc8af
#
_cell.length_a   1.000
_cell.length_b   1.000
_cell.length_c   1.000
_cell.angle_alpha   90.00
_cell.angle_beta   90.00
_cell.angle_gamma   90.00
#
_symmetry.space_group_name_H-M   'P 1'
#
loop_
_entity.id
_entity.type
_entity.pdbx_description
1 polymer ?
#
loop_
_entity_poly.entity_id
_entity_poly.type
_entity_poly.pdbx_seq_one_letter_code
_entity_poly.pdbx_strand_id
1 'polypeptide(L)'
;MRIMIRYLFLSLFFISVTACTTKNELDLESTRDQKAAEINAQLGARYLAQGDLEIADEKLRRALKQDPKLATTHWVFALLQERLGEKDVAEKHFRKAIHLDPKDSRAHNNYGAFLCKLDRIDEAENQFLQAIDNPLYTQADSAYVNAGLCVLKIPDDDKAEQYFKKALVINSRQQAALFQMARISFDRQEYELAMDYIRTYEKVAKHTSESLWIAYQSEAQLGKKTNAEDYATKLKIQYPASEEAKLLAESYWNAGRKN
;
A
#
# COMPACT_ATOMS: atom_id res chain seq x y z
N MET A 1 -56.17 35.77 39.99
CA MET A 1 -54.85 35.19 40.31
C MET A 1 -54.73 33.71 39.94
N ARG A 2 -55.69 32.86 40.06
CA ARG A 2 -55.64 31.42 39.69
C ARG A 2 -55.64 31.12 38.21
N ILE A 3 -56.19 31.95 37.36
CA ILE A 3 -56.29 31.75 35.91
C ILE A 3 -55.00 32.11 35.23
N MET A 4 -54.23 33.10 35.61
CA MET A 4 -52.96 33.48 35.08
C MET A 4 -51.85 32.41 35.28
N ILE A 5 -51.90 31.70 36.42
CA ILE A 5 -50.93 30.66 36.75
C ILE A 5 -51.13 29.41 35.85
N ARG A 6 -52.32 29.13 35.38
CA ARG A 6 -52.63 28.01 34.49
C ARG A 6 -52.10 28.20 33.06
N TYR A 7 -52.08 29.41 32.56
CA TYR A 7 -51.51 29.70 31.22
C TYR A 7 -49.96 29.74 31.23
N LEU A 8 -49.37 30.09 32.37
CA LEU A 8 -47.89 30.09 32.51
C LEU A 8 -47.34 28.69 32.53
N PHE A 9 -48.04 27.72 33.13
CA PHE A 9 -47.64 26.32 33.11
C PHE A 9 -47.86 25.64 31.75
N LEU A 10 -48.89 26.03 30.96
CA LEU A 10 -49.12 25.51 29.62
C LEU A 10 -48.05 26.03 28.62
N SER A 11 -47.57 27.25 28.73
CA SER A 11 -46.55 27.80 27.86
C SER A 11 -45.16 27.21 28.12
N LEU A 12 -44.84 26.88 29.37
CA LEU A 12 -43.55 26.19 29.69
C LEU A 12 -43.52 24.73 29.23
N PHE A 13 -44.68 24.06 29.15
CA PHE A 13 -44.73 22.67 28.66
C PHE A 13 -44.59 22.58 27.13
N PHE A 14 -45.00 23.60 26.34
CA PHE A 14 -44.85 23.62 24.88
C PHE A 14 -43.39 23.89 24.45
N ILE A 15 -42.61 24.65 25.23
CA ILE A 15 -41.20 24.96 24.89
C ILE A 15 -40.30 23.74 25.08
N SER A 16 -40.59 22.83 26.02
CA SER A 16 -39.79 21.64 26.28
C SER A 16 -39.98 20.53 25.22
N VAL A 17 -41.13 20.46 24.55
CA VAL A 17 -41.40 19.44 23.52
C VAL A 17 -40.73 19.78 22.18
N THR A 18 -40.64 21.05 21.82
CA THR A 18 -39.95 21.48 20.60
C THR A 18 -38.44 21.32 20.67
N ALA A 19 -37.83 21.47 21.85
CA ALA A 19 -36.39 21.27 22.04
C ALA A 19 -35.95 19.80 21.91
N CYS A 20 -36.81 18.84 22.29
CA CYS A 20 -36.48 17.40 22.12
C CYS A 20 -36.64 16.93 20.69
N THR A 21 -37.60 17.44 19.92
CA THR A 21 -37.76 17.04 18.49
C THR A 21 -36.64 17.54 17.61
N THR A 22 -36.17 18.77 17.81
CA THR A 22 -35.09 19.36 17.04
C THR A 22 -33.74 18.65 17.30
N LYS A 23 -33.47 18.18 18.51
CA LYS A 23 -32.23 17.43 18.82
C LYS A 23 -32.25 16.06 18.16
N ASN A 24 -33.33 15.33 18.18
CA ASN A 24 -33.43 14.02 17.52
C ASN A 24 -33.34 14.13 16.00
N GLU A 25 -33.86 15.16 15.37
CA GLU A 25 -33.73 15.39 13.94
C GLU A 25 -32.27 15.71 13.53
N LEU A 26 -31.59 16.57 14.30
CA LEU A 26 -30.18 16.90 14.08
C LEU A 26 -29.26 15.68 14.27
N ASP A 27 -29.51 14.84 15.27
CA ASP A 27 -28.75 13.61 15.48
C ASP A 27 -28.98 12.59 14.35
N LEU A 28 -30.21 12.52 13.84
CA LEU A 28 -30.52 11.63 12.70
C LEU A 28 -29.91 12.12 11.39
N GLU A 29 -29.92 13.43 11.13
CA GLU A 29 -29.28 14.04 9.97
C GLU A 29 -27.76 13.84 10.00
N SER A 30 -27.12 14.09 11.16
CA SER A 30 -25.70 13.83 11.38
C SER A 30 -25.32 12.36 11.10
N THR A 31 -26.11 11.42 11.60
CA THR A 31 -25.88 9.98 11.36
C THR A 31 -26.04 9.62 9.87
N ARG A 32 -26.99 10.24 9.18
CA ARG A 32 -27.20 10.03 7.75
C ARG A 32 -26.05 10.59 6.92
N ASP A 33 -25.56 11.77 7.27
CA ASP A 33 -24.43 12.38 6.59
C ASP A 33 -23.13 11.59 6.81
N GLN A 34 -22.88 11.07 8.00
CA GLN A 34 -21.74 10.17 8.25
C GLN A 34 -21.78 8.93 7.37
N LYS A 35 -22.93 8.23 7.30
CA LYS A 35 -23.09 7.07 6.41
C LYS A 35 -22.91 7.43 4.93
N ALA A 36 -23.42 8.57 4.52
CA ALA A 36 -23.26 9.05 3.16
C ALA A 36 -21.79 9.39 2.85
N ALA A 37 -21.05 9.95 3.80
CA ALA A 37 -19.62 10.21 3.69
C ALA A 37 -18.82 8.90 3.53
N GLU A 38 -19.11 7.89 4.35
CA GLU A 38 -18.48 6.58 4.25
C GLU A 38 -18.68 5.94 2.86
N ILE A 39 -19.92 5.97 2.35
CA ILE A 39 -20.24 5.45 1.01
C ILE A 39 -19.48 6.23 -0.07
N ASN A 40 -19.48 7.56 0.00
CA ASN A 40 -18.77 8.39 -0.96
C ASN A 40 -17.24 8.19 -0.88
N ALA A 41 -16.66 8.00 0.31
CA ALA A 41 -15.24 7.67 0.48
C ALA A 41 -14.89 6.32 -0.14
N GLN A 42 -15.71 5.29 0.05
CA GLN A 42 -15.54 3.97 -0.57
C GLN A 42 -15.65 4.03 -2.11
N LEU A 43 -16.64 4.77 -2.63
CA LEU A 43 -16.77 4.99 -4.07
C LEU A 43 -15.56 5.74 -4.62
N GLY A 44 -15.11 6.79 -3.95
CA GLY A 44 -13.92 7.53 -4.32
C GLY A 44 -12.66 6.65 -4.37
N ALA A 45 -12.46 5.79 -3.37
CA ALA A 45 -11.37 4.83 -3.36
C ALA A 45 -11.45 3.84 -4.53
N ARG A 46 -12.66 3.36 -4.85
CA ARG A 46 -12.87 2.45 -5.97
C ARG A 46 -12.56 3.10 -7.32
N TYR A 47 -13.08 4.31 -7.57
CA TYR A 47 -12.80 5.05 -8.81
C TYR A 47 -11.32 5.42 -8.92
N LEU A 48 -10.68 5.78 -7.80
CA LEU A 48 -9.23 6.00 -7.77
C LEU A 48 -8.45 4.75 -8.19
N ALA A 49 -8.85 3.57 -7.71
CA ALA A 49 -8.22 2.30 -8.09
C ALA A 49 -8.45 1.95 -9.57
N GLN A 50 -9.57 2.37 -10.17
CA GLN A 50 -9.88 2.21 -11.60
C GLN A 50 -9.15 3.22 -12.49
N GLY A 51 -8.61 4.29 -11.90
CA GLY A 51 -7.96 5.38 -12.63
C GLY A 51 -8.91 6.52 -13.03
N ASP A 52 -10.19 6.45 -12.65
CA ASP A 52 -11.21 7.45 -12.92
C ASP A 52 -11.09 8.62 -11.94
N LEU A 53 -10.03 9.43 -12.11
CA LEU A 53 -9.61 10.45 -11.14
C LEU A 53 -10.64 11.56 -10.94
N GLU A 54 -11.35 11.95 -12.00
CA GLU A 54 -12.38 13.00 -11.94
C GLU A 54 -13.57 12.56 -11.07
N ILE A 55 -14.05 11.33 -11.28
CA ILE A 55 -15.16 10.79 -10.47
C ILE A 55 -14.69 10.55 -9.02
N ALA A 56 -13.45 10.09 -8.83
CA ALA A 56 -12.88 9.93 -7.50
C ALA A 56 -12.84 11.27 -6.75
N ASP A 57 -12.43 12.36 -7.40
CA ASP A 57 -12.39 13.71 -6.81
C ASP A 57 -13.81 14.18 -6.41
N GLU A 58 -14.79 14.04 -7.32
CA GLU A 58 -16.19 14.38 -7.01
C GLU A 58 -16.69 13.66 -5.75
N LYS A 59 -16.50 12.33 -5.68
CA LYS A 59 -16.98 11.52 -4.55
C LYS A 59 -16.26 11.87 -3.25
N LEU A 60 -14.95 12.04 -3.30
CA LEU A 60 -14.15 12.35 -2.10
C LEU A 60 -14.42 13.77 -1.58
N ARG A 61 -14.58 14.78 -2.45
CA ARG A 61 -15.00 16.12 -2.02
C ARG A 61 -16.38 16.12 -1.40
N ARG A 62 -17.29 15.30 -1.94
CA ARG A 62 -18.61 15.13 -1.37
C ARG A 62 -18.54 14.48 0.02
N ALA A 63 -17.71 13.45 0.19
CA ALA A 63 -17.47 12.82 1.48
C ALA A 63 -16.88 13.80 2.52
N LEU A 64 -15.86 14.61 2.11
CA LEU A 64 -15.26 15.64 2.96
C LEU A 64 -16.27 16.71 3.40
N LYS A 65 -17.26 17.03 2.55
CA LYS A 65 -18.33 17.97 2.90
C LYS A 65 -19.33 17.38 3.88
N GLN A 66 -19.66 16.09 3.72
CA GLN A 66 -20.63 15.37 4.55
C GLN A 66 -20.06 15.05 5.94
N ASP A 67 -18.82 14.56 6.00
CA ASP A 67 -18.11 14.35 7.27
C ASP A 67 -16.62 14.76 7.14
N PRO A 68 -16.26 15.97 7.56
CA PRO A 68 -14.88 16.46 7.52
C PRO A 68 -13.97 15.81 8.58
N LYS A 69 -14.52 14.91 9.42
CA LYS A 69 -13.76 14.18 10.44
C LYS A 69 -13.59 12.70 10.12
N LEU A 70 -14.07 12.21 8.99
CA LEU A 70 -13.89 10.83 8.57
C LEU A 70 -12.44 10.61 8.09
N ALA A 71 -11.61 9.98 8.91
CA ALA A 71 -10.19 9.75 8.64
C ALA A 71 -9.96 9.04 7.29
N THR A 72 -10.80 8.06 6.98
CA THR A 72 -10.71 7.30 5.71
C THR A 72 -10.82 8.22 4.49
N THR A 73 -11.71 9.20 4.51
CA THR A 73 -11.83 10.15 3.38
C THR A 73 -10.53 10.93 3.18
N HIS A 74 -9.89 11.34 4.26
CA HIS A 74 -8.67 12.14 4.18
C HIS A 74 -7.51 11.34 3.57
N TRP A 75 -7.22 10.09 3.99
CA TRP A 75 -6.11 9.36 3.38
C TRP A 75 -6.41 8.92 1.93
N VAL A 76 -7.67 8.61 1.59
CA VAL A 76 -8.02 8.30 0.19
C VAL A 76 -7.91 9.56 -0.68
N PHE A 77 -8.33 10.72 -0.17
CA PHE A 77 -8.15 11.98 -0.88
C PHE A 77 -6.66 12.35 -1.03
N ALA A 78 -5.83 12.05 -0.03
CA ALA A 78 -4.39 12.23 -0.14
C ALA A 78 -3.78 11.38 -1.26
N LEU A 79 -4.19 10.12 -1.42
CA LEU A 79 -3.77 9.26 -2.54
C LEU A 79 -4.20 9.84 -3.90
N LEU A 80 -5.39 10.41 -3.99
CA LEU A 80 -5.84 11.09 -5.20
C LEU A 80 -4.95 12.31 -5.50
N GLN A 81 -4.69 13.15 -4.50
CA GLN A 81 -3.86 14.36 -4.66
C GLN A 81 -2.42 13.99 -5.04
N GLU A 82 -1.87 12.94 -4.45
CA GLU A 82 -0.57 12.38 -4.85
C GLU A 82 -0.55 12.00 -6.35
N ARG A 83 -1.59 11.30 -6.81
CA ARG A 83 -1.71 10.88 -8.22
C ARG A 83 -1.87 12.07 -9.17
N LEU A 84 -2.46 13.17 -8.71
CA LEU A 84 -2.57 14.44 -9.44
C LEU A 84 -1.28 15.28 -9.36
N GLY A 85 -0.27 14.87 -8.59
CA GLY A 85 0.99 15.59 -8.41
C GLY A 85 0.96 16.67 -7.32
N GLU A 86 -0.16 16.83 -6.62
CA GLU A 86 -0.40 17.83 -5.58
C GLU A 86 0.18 17.37 -4.23
N LYS A 87 1.52 17.28 -4.14
CA LYS A 87 2.24 16.66 -3.01
C LYS A 87 1.96 17.31 -1.66
N ASP A 88 1.92 18.64 -1.61
CA ASP A 88 1.68 19.39 -0.36
C ASP A 88 0.25 19.15 0.16
N VAL A 89 -0.72 19.10 -0.75
CA VAL A 89 -2.11 18.81 -0.41
C VAL A 89 -2.25 17.37 0.07
N ALA A 90 -1.58 16.43 -0.61
CA ALA A 90 -1.55 15.02 -0.22
C ALA A 90 -1.00 14.85 1.19
N GLU A 91 0.17 15.43 1.50
CA GLU A 91 0.77 15.32 2.82
C GLU A 91 -0.12 15.92 3.91
N LYS A 92 -0.71 17.09 3.68
CA LYS A 92 -1.66 17.69 4.61
C LYS A 92 -2.82 16.76 4.96
N HIS A 93 -3.35 16.08 3.95
CA HIS A 93 -4.46 15.17 4.13
C HIS A 93 -4.05 13.84 4.78
N PHE A 94 -2.87 13.28 4.50
CA PHE A 94 -2.32 12.14 5.24
C PHE A 94 -2.16 12.47 6.74
N ARG A 95 -1.52 13.59 7.06
CA ARG A 95 -1.37 14.05 8.46
C ARG A 95 -2.72 14.24 9.14
N LYS A 96 -3.72 14.77 8.42
CA LYS A 96 -5.08 14.93 8.97
C LYS A 96 -5.74 13.59 9.25
N ALA A 97 -5.59 12.60 8.37
CA ALA A 97 -6.12 11.25 8.57
C ALA A 97 -5.57 10.62 9.85
N ILE A 98 -4.24 10.64 10.02
CA ILE A 98 -3.56 10.08 11.20
C ILE A 98 -3.94 10.84 12.48
N HIS A 99 -4.13 12.16 12.41
CA HIS A 99 -4.62 12.93 13.56
C HIS A 99 -6.05 12.55 13.97
N LEU A 100 -6.91 12.25 13.00
CA LEU A 100 -8.31 11.86 13.25
C LEU A 100 -8.44 10.42 13.75
N ASP A 101 -7.64 9.51 13.21
CA ASP A 101 -7.54 8.11 13.64
C ASP A 101 -6.09 7.66 13.70
N PRO A 102 -5.42 7.81 14.86
CA PRO A 102 -4.02 7.41 15.03
C PRO A 102 -3.79 5.89 14.98
N LYS A 103 -4.83 5.08 14.88
CA LYS A 103 -4.74 3.62 14.80
C LYS A 103 -5.11 3.07 13.42
N ASP A 104 -5.43 3.92 12.45
CA ASP A 104 -5.70 3.45 11.09
C ASP A 104 -4.38 3.01 10.40
N SER A 105 -4.10 1.71 10.49
CA SER A 105 -2.91 1.09 9.87
C SER A 105 -2.82 1.35 8.36
N ARG A 106 -3.95 1.49 7.66
CA ARG A 106 -3.97 1.79 6.22
C ARG A 106 -3.52 3.22 5.95
N ALA A 107 -3.95 4.17 6.77
CA ALA A 107 -3.51 5.56 6.67
C ALA A 107 -2.00 5.66 6.89
N HIS A 108 -1.48 5.00 7.92
CA HIS A 108 -0.04 4.94 8.20
C HIS A 108 0.73 4.28 7.06
N ASN A 109 0.33 3.10 6.58
CA ASN A 109 1.00 2.41 5.48
C ASN A 109 1.03 3.25 4.19
N ASN A 110 -0.07 3.89 3.82
CA ASN A 110 -0.14 4.73 2.62
C ASN A 110 0.67 6.02 2.78
N TYR A 111 0.68 6.63 3.97
CA TYR A 111 1.52 7.78 4.25
C TYR A 111 3.01 7.42 4.21
N GLY A 112 3.40 6.26 4.76
CA GLY A 112 4.74 5.73 4.63
C GLY A 112 5.17 5.56 3.16
N ALA A 113 4.31 4.98 2.32
CA ALA A 113 4.58 4.82 0.90
C ALA A 113 4.74 6.18 0.17
N PHE A 114 3.93 7.17 0.52
CA PHE A 114 4.05 8.53 0.03
C PHE A 114 5.38 9.19 0.44
N LEU A 115 5.76 9.10 1.71
CA LEU A 115 7.03 9.64 2.22
C LEU A 115 8.24 8.97 1.55
N CYS A 116 8.17 7.66 1.35
CA CYS A 116 9.20 6.89 0.65
C CYS A 116 9.41 7.38 -0.80
N LYS A 117 8.35 7.73 -1.52
CA LYS A 117 8.45 8.34 -2.86
C LYS A 117 9.11 9.72 -2.84
N LEU A 118 9.07 10.41 -1.72
CA LEU A 118 9.76 11.68 -1.49
C LEU A 118 11.17 11.52 -0.92
N ASP A 119 11.71 10.30 -0.88
CA ASP A 119 13.01 9.92 -0.32
C ASP A 119 13.19 10.28 1.17
N ARG A 120 12.07 10.41 1.90
CA ARG A 120 12.02 10.63 3.36
C ARG A 120 11.97 9.29 4.07
N ILE A 121 13.06 8.51 3.97
CA ILE A 121 13.10 7.09 4.30
C ILE A 121 12.81 6.84 5.79
N ASP A 122 13.45 7.57 6.70
CA ASP A 122 13.27 7.39 8.15
C ASP A 122 11.82 7.69 8.59
N GLU A 123 11.23 8.73 8.02
CA GLU A 123 9.83 9.06 8.31
C GLU A 123 8.87 8.00 7.73
N ALA A 124 9.17 7.52 6.52
CA ALA A 124 8.40 6.46 5.88
C ALA A 124 8.43 5.18 6.72
N GLU A 125 9.62 4.77 7.17
CA GLU A 125 9.81 3.60 8.02
C GLU A 125 9.01 3.71 9.32
N ASN A 126 9.06 4.85 9.98
CA ASN A 126 8.26 5.08 11.18
C ASN A 126 6.76 4.86 10.91
N GLN A 127 6.25 5.39 9.79
CA GLN A 127 4.85 5.20 9.43
C GLN A 127 4.51 3.74 9.15
N PHE A 128 5.38 2.99 8.47
CA PHE A 128 5.16 1.55 8.26
C PHE A 128 5.16 0.78 9.58
N LEU A 129 6.04 1.11 10.52
CA LEU A 129 6.07 0.48 11.85
C LEU A 129 4.79 0.79 12.64
N GLN A 130 4.28 2.03 12.59
CA GLN A 130 2.97 2.36 13.19
C GLN A 130 1.82 1.56 12.56
N ALA A 131 1.85 1.32 11.24
CA ALA A 131 0.84 0.49 10.59
C ALA A 131 0.85 -0.96 11.10
N ILE A 132 2.04 -1.51 11.35
CA ILE A 132 2.28 -2.90 11.74
C ILE A 132 2.03 -3.13 13.23
N ASP A 133 2.10 -2.09 14.07
CA ASP A 133 1.88 -2.19 15.51
C ASP A 133 0.46 -2.67 15.89
N ASN A 134 -0.49 -2.54 14.99
CA ASN A 134 -1.84 -3.07 15.16
C ASN A 134 -1.90 -4.57 14.80
N PRO A 135 -2.08 -5.48 15.77
CA PRO A 135 -2.11 -6.93 15.50
C PRO A 135 -3.30 -7.38 14.66
N LEU A 136 -4.31 -6.54 14.49
CA LEU A 136 -5.50 -6.82 13.66
C LEU A 136 -5.32 -6.32 12.23
N TYR A 137 -4.19 -5.75 11.88
CA TYR A 137 -3.94 -5.28 10.53
C TYR A 137 -3.66 -6.45 9.57
N THR A 138 -4.64 -6.75 8.74
CA THR A 138 -4.60 -7.93 7.84
C THR A 138 -3.59 -7.82 6.68
N GLN A 139 -3.02 -6.63 6.45
CA GLN A 139 -2.04 -6.37 5.39
C GLN A 139 -0.65 -6.04 5.97
N ALA A 140 -0.34 -6.57 7.15
CA ALA A 140 0.95 -6.32 7.80
C ALA A 140 2.14 -6.88 6.98
N ASP A 141 1.96 -8.00 6.26
CA ASP A 141 2.93 -8.52 5.29
C ASP A 141 3.27 -7.49 4.20
N SER A 142 2.26 -6.84 3.64
CA SER A 142 2.44 -5.79 2.62
C SER A 142 3.13 -4.54 3.19
N ALA A 143 2.82 -4.16 4.43
CA ALA A 143 3.50 -3.04 5.08
C ALA A 143 4.99 -3.34 5.34
N TYR A 144 5.33 -4.57 5.74
CA TYR A 144 6.73 -5.00 5.82
C TYR A 144 7.43 -4.98 4.46
N VAL A 145 6.76 -5.43 3.40
CA VAL A 145 7.30 -5.31 2.03
C VAL A 145 7.57 -3.86 1.67
N ASN A 146 6.62 -2.96 1.92
CA ASN A 146 6.79 -1.54 1.64
C ASN A 146 7.96 -0.93 2.42
N ALA A 147 8.11 -1.29 3.69
CA ALA A 147 9.25 -0.87 4.51
C ALA A 147 10.58 -1.37 3.92
N GLY A 148 10.67 -2.64 3.56
CA GLY A 148 11.87 -3.23 2.94
C GLY A 148 12.21 -2.56 1.62
N LEU A 149 11.23 -2.37 0.72
CA LEU A 149 11.43 -1.68 -0.56
C LEU A 149 11.86 -0.22 -0.38
N CYS A 150 11.37 0.43 0.66
CA CYS A 150 11.77 1.79 0.97
C CYS A 150 13.22 1.86 1.46
N VAL A 151 13.62 0.97 2.35
CA VAL A 151 14.98 0.89 2.89
C VAL A 151 16.00 0.54 1.79
N LEU A 152 15.64 -0.25 0.77
CA LEU A 152 16.50 -0.52 -0.38
C LEU A 152 16.92 0.73 -1.19
N LYS A 153 16.30 1.89 -0.96
CA LYS A 153 16.74 3.15 -1.57
C LYS A 153 18.02 3.72 -0.92
N ILE A 154 18.36 3.23 0.25
CA ILE A 154 19.64 3.48 0.92
C ILE A 154 20.44 2.16 0.93
N PRO A 155 21.77 2.18 1.02
CA PRO A 155 22.60 0.96 0.98
C PRO A 155 22.52 0.19 2.31
N ASP A 156 21.35 -0.34 2.64
CA ASP A 156 21.09 -1.13 3.86
C ASP A 156 20.30 -2.40 3.51
N ASP A 157 20.93 -3.29 2.77
CA ASP A 157 20.33 -4.55 2.35
C ASP A 157 20.01 -5.46 3.53
N ASP A 158 20.78 -5.41 4.61
CA ASP A 158 20.56 -6.21 5.83
C ASP A 158 19.24 -5.84 6.52
N LYS A 159 18.94 -4.55 6.58
CA LYS A 159 17.69 -4.06 7.16
C LYS A 159 16.50 -4.38 6.25
N ALA A 160 16.66 -4.22 4.95
CA ALA A 160 15.63 -4.58 3.97
C ALA A 160 15.32 -6.08 4.03
N GLU A 161 16.33 -6.94 4.10
CA GLU A 161 16.19 -8.39 4.26
C GLU A 161 15.38 -8.74 5.51
N GLN A 162 15.63 -8.08 6.65
CA GLN A 162 14.86 -8.32 7.88
C GLN A 162 13.37 -8.02 7.68
N TYR A 163 13.02 -6.96 6.96
CA TYR A 163 11.63 -6.65 6.66
C TYR A 163 10.99 -7.69 5.73
N PHE A 164 11.68 -8.13 4.68
CA PHE A 164 11.15 -9.17 3.80
C PHE A 164 10.99 -10.51 4.53
N LYS A 165 11.92 -10.89 5.40
CA LYS A 165 11.77 -12.08 6.26
C LYS A 165 10.53 -11.98 7.15
N LYS A 166 10.28 -10.82 7.78
CA LYS A 166 9.06 -10.62 8.59
C LYS A 166 7.80 -10.71 7.74
N ALA A 167 7.80 -10.17 6.52
CA ALA A 167 6.69 -10.32 5.59
C ALA A 167 6.42 -11.80 5.27
N LEU A 168 7.48 -12.60 5.02
CA LEU A 168 7.37 -14.03 4.71
C LEU A 168 6.95 -14.88 5.91
N VAL A 169 7.23 -14.46 7.13
CA VAL A 169 6.71 -15.11 8.35
C VAL A 169 5.18 -14.98 8.41
N ILE A 170 4.63 -13.82 8.05
CA ILE A 170 3.18 -13.58 8.03
C ILE A 170 2.53 -14.27 6.83
N ASN A 171 3.13 -14.12 5.67
CA ASN A 171 2.64 -14.65 4.40
C ASN A 171 3.79 -15.25 3.59
N SER A 172 4.03 -16.55 3.74
CA SER A 172 5.10 -17.27 3.05
C SER A 172 4.97 -17.26 1.50
N ARG A 173 3.85 -16.77 0.98
CA ARG A 173 3.57 -16.62 -0.46
C ARG A 173 3.58 -15.17 -0.94
N GLN A 174 4.11 -14.24 -0.13
CA GLN A 174 4.20 -12.83 -0.48
C GLN A 174 5.20 -12.64 -1.63
N GLN A 175 4.66 -12.42 -2.83
CA GLN A 175 5.41 -12.44 -4.10
C GLN A 175 6.59 -11.46 -4.11
N ALA A 176 6.34 -10.21 -3.69
CA ALA A 176 7.36 -9.19 -3.71
C ALA A 176 8.49 -9.50 -2.70
N ALA A 177 8.16 -10.03 -1.53
CA ALA A 177 9.18 -10.44 -0.56
C ALA A 177 10.03 -11.61 -1.08
N LEU A 178 9.41 -12.64 -1.68
CA LEU A 178 10.13 -13.77 -2.28
C LEU A 178 11.10 -13.30 -3.37
N PHE A 179 10.65 -12.42 -4.24
CA PHE A 179 11.48 -11.89 -5.31
C PHE A 179 12.66 -11.06 -4.76
N GLN A 180 12.42 -10.17 -3.81
CA GLN A 180 13.49 -9.37 -3.22
C GLN A 180 14.49 -10.22 -2.44
N MET A 181 14.02 -11.24 -1.72
CA MET A 181 14.92 -12.20 -1.06
C MET A 181 15.77 -12.97 -2.06
N ALA A 182 15.19 -13.40 -3.19
CA ALA A 182 15.96 -14.04 -4.27
C ALA A 182 17.05 -13.11 -4.82
N ARG A 183 16.72 -11.82 -5.03
CA ARG A 183 17.66 -10.82 -5.52
C ARG A 183 18.79 -10.58 -4.53
N ILE A 184 18.47 -10.33 -3.24
CA ILE A 184 19.47 -10.10 -2.19
C ILE A 184 20.41 -11.31 -2.07
N SER A 185 19.87 -12.54 -2.06
CA SER A 185 20.67 -13.75 -2.00
C SER A 185 21.57 -13.90 -3.24
N PHE A 186 21.06 -13.58 -4.43
CA PHE A 186 21.84 -13.59 -5.67
C PHE A 186 22.98 -12.59 -5.62
N ASP A 187 22.74 -11.36 -5.19
CA ASP A 187 23.74 -10.29 -5.10
C ASP A 187 24.86 -10.65 -4.11
N ARG A 188 24.53 -11.42 -3.07
CA ARG A 188 25.50 -11.99 -2.11
C ARG A 188 26.16 -13.29 -2.59
N GLN A 189 25.89 -13.74 -3.81
CA GLN A 189 26.38 -14.99 -4.37
C GLN A 189 25.91 -16.25 -3.62
N GLU A 190 24.83 -16.15 -2.86
CA GLU A 190 24.16 -17.25 -2.16
C GLU A 190 23.18 -17.96 -3.14
N TYR A 191 23.73 -18.52 -4.22
CA TYR A 191 22.95 -18.96 -5.38
C TYR A 191 21.92 -20.07 -5.07
N GLU A 192 22.22 -20.97 -4.15
CA GLU A 192 21.28 -22.01 -3.74
C GLU A 192 20.08 -21.39 -3.00
N LEU A 193 20.34 -20.44 -2.10
CA LEU A 193 19.30 -19.73 -1.38
C LEU A 193 18.46 -18.86 -2.33
N ALA A 194 19.10 -18.19 -3.29
CA ALA A 194 18.39 -17.45 -4.34
C ALA A 194 17.42 -18.35 -5.10
N MET A 195 17.87 -19.57 -5.46
CA MET A 195 17.02 -20.54 -6.16
C MET A 195 15.90 -21.10 -5.28
N ASP A 196 16.08 -21.23 -3.97
CA ASP A 196 14.99 -21.63 -3.06
C ASP A 196 13.84 -20.61 -3.04
N TYR A 197 14.20 -19.32 -3.01
CA TYR A 197 13.23 -18.25 -3.14
C TYR A 197 12.58 -18.20 -4.52
N ILE A 198 13.34 -18.36 -5.61
CA ILE A 198 12.81 -18.42 -6.98
C ILE A 198 11.82 -19.60 -7.13
N ARG A 199 12.17 -20.79 -6.67
CA ARG A 199 11.28 -21.97 -6.71
C ARG A 199 9.97 -21.76 -5.93
N THR A 200 10.00 -20.94 -4.88
CA THR A 200 8.78 -20.59 -4.15
C THR A 200 8.01 -19.49 -4.88
N TYR A 201 8.71 -18.50 -5.45
CA TYR A 201 8.13 -17.42 -6.23
C TYR A 201 7.35 -17.92 -7.45
N GLU A 202 7.91 -18.85 -8.24
CA GLU A 202 7.26 -19.38 -9.45
C GLU A 202 5.97 -20.19 -9.18
N LYS A 203 5.75 -20.64 -7.93
CA LYS A 203 4.48 -21.28 -7.53
C LYS A 203 3.36 -20.26 -7.27
N VAL A 204 3.68 -18.98 -7.12
CA VAL A 204 2.74 -17.93 -6.69
C VAL A 204 2.65 -16.75 -7.65
N ALA A 205 3.63 -16.59 -8.54
CA ALA A 205 3.70 -15.51 -9.50
C ALA A 205 4.24 -16.00 -10.85
N LYS A 206 3.96 -15.23 -11.91
CA LYS A 206 4.65 -15.39 -13.19
C LYS A 206 6.04 -14.79 -13.09
N HIS A 207 6.99 -15.41 -13.77
CA HIS A 207 8.33 -14.83 -13.87
C HIS A 207 8.31 -13.45 -14.54
N THR A 208 9.19 -12.58 -14.07
CA THR A 208 9.64 -11.38 -14.79
C THR A 208 10.94 -11.69 -15.53
N SER A 209 11.39 -10.80 -16.42
CA SER A 209 12.71 -10.94 -17.07
C SER A 209 13.84 -11.03 -16.03
N GLU A 210 13.79 -10.19 -14.99
CA GLU A 210 14.77 -10.16 -13.91
C GLU A 210 14.76 -11.46 -13.09
N SER A 211 13.59 -12.01 -12.75
CA SER A 211 13.52 -13.27 -12.01
C SER A 211 14.04 -14.46 -12.81
N LEU A 212 13.81 -14.47 -14.14
CA LEU A 212 14.41 -15.49 -15.04
C LEU A 212 15.92 -15.33 -15.16
N TRP A 213 16.40 -14.10 -15.18
CA TRP A 213 17.83 -13.81 -15.21
C TRP A 213 18.54 -14.27 -13.95
N ILE A 214 17.98 -13.95 -12.76
CA ILE A 214 18.49 -14.42 -11.47
C ILE A 214 18.54 -15.96 -11.45
N ALA A 215 17.47 -16.62 -11.89
CA ALA A 215 17.41 -18.08 -11.95
C ALA A 215 18.47 -18.66 -12.89
N TYR A 216 18.59 -18.12 -14.11
CA TYR A 216 19.59 -18.53 -15.07
C TYR A 216 21.00 -18.41 -14.51
N GLN A 217 21.35 -17.25 -14.01
CA GLN A 217 22.69 -16.98 -13.47
C GLN A 217 22.99 -17.87 -12.26
N SER A 218 22.04 -18.02 -11.34
CA SER A 218 22.22 -18.85 -10.15
C SER A 218 22.45 -20.33 -10.52
N GLU A 219 21.64 -20.92 -11.41
CA GLU A 219 21.80 -22.30 -11.83
C GLU A 219 23.10 -22.49 -12.65
N ALA A 220 23.53 -21.50 -13.43
CA ALA A 220 24.80 -21.52 -14.14
C ALA A 220 25.99 -21.52 -13.17
N GLN A 221 25.97 -20.67 -12.14
CA GLN A 221 27.01 -20.62 -11.10
C GLN A 221 27.08 -21.92 -10.27
N LEU A 222 25.93 -22.56 -10.07
CA LEU A 222 25.83 -23.87 -9.40
C LEU A 222 26.25 -25.05 -10.32
N GLY A 223 26.64 -24.78 -11.54
CA GLY A 223 27.03 -25.80 -12.53
C GLY A 223 25.89 -26.65 -13.10
N LYS A 224 24.64 -26.26 -12.82
CA LYS A 224 23.42 -26.97 -13.26
C LYS A 224 23.01 -26.53 -14.68
N LYS A 225 23.83 -26.86 -15.66
CA LYS A 225 23.73 -26.33 -17.05
C LYS A 225 22.34 -26.51 -17.68
N THR A 226 21.73 -27.68 -17.52
CA THR A 226 20.42 -27.98 -18.11
C THR A 226 19.35 -27.03 -17.58
N ASN A 227 19.31 -26.83 -16.25
CA ASN A 227 18.35 -25.91 -15.63
C ASN A 227 18.60 -24.46 -16.07
N ALA A 228 19.87 -24.05 -16.15
CA ALA A 228 20.22 -22.72 -16.61
C ALA A 228 19.71 -22.49 -18.05
N GLU A 229 19.91 -23.44 -18.96
CA GLU A 229 19.42 -23.35 -20.36
C GLU A 229 17.88 -23.28 -20.42
N ASP A 230 17.16 -23.97 -19.53
CA ASP A 230 15.70 -23.89 -19.45
C ASP A 230 15.24 -22.47 -19.08
N TYR A 231 15.88 -21.83 -18.09
CA TYR A 231 15.57 -20.44 -17.72
C TYR A 231 15.99 -19.45 -18.80
N ALA A 232 17.14 -19.66 -19.44
CA ALA A 232 17.59 -18.86 -20.58
C ALA A 232 16.61 -18.93 -21.76
N THR A 233 16.08 -20.11 -22.03
CA THR A 233 15.08 -20.32 -23.10
C THR A 233 13.77 -19.61 -22.78
N LYS A 234 13.28 -19.71 -21.53
CA LYS A 234 12.10 -18.98 -21.06
C LYS A 234 12.30 -17.48 -21.21
N LEU A 235 13.47 -16.94 -20.82
CA LEU A 235 13.79 -15.52 -20.93
C LEU A 235 13.74 -15.04 -22.38
N LYS A 236 14.38 -15.74 -23.30
CA LYS A 236 14.39 -15.42 -24.74
C LYS A 236 13.00 -15.44 -25.35
N ILE A 237 12.15 -16.39 -24.95
CA ILE A 237 10.80 -16.55 -25.53
C ILE A 237 9.82 -15.53 -24.93
N GLN A 238 9.84 -15.36 -23.62
CA GLN A 238 8.83 -14.52 -22.94
C GLN A 238 9.18 -13.03 -22.94
N TYR A 239 10.48 -12.71 -22.95
CA TYR A 239 10.97 -11.32 -22.80
C TYR A 239 12.09 -10.99 -23.79
N PRO A 240 11.89 -11.22 -25.12
CA PRO A 240 12.97 -11.09 -26.12
C PRO A 240 13.58 -9.68 -26.25
N ALA A 241 12.82 -8.65 -25.83
CA ALA A 241 13.26 -7.26 -25.91
C ALA A 241 13.80 -6.72 -24.57
N SER A 242 13.84 -7.52 -23.51
CA SER A 242 14.33 -7.09 -22.20
C SER A 242 15.84 -6.90 -22.19
N GLU A 243 16.33 -6.13 -21.22
CA GLU A 243 17.77 -5.91 -21.03
C GLU A 243 18.48 -7.22 -20.66
N GLU A 244 17.83 -8.06 -19.83
CA GLU A 244 18.36 -9.35 -19.42
C GLU A 244 18.50 -10.32 -20.60
N ALA A 245 17.58 -10.27 -21.57
CA ALA A 245 17.72 -11.07 -22.78
C ALA A 245 18.89 -10.62 -23.67
N LYS A 246 19.19 -9.33 -23.71
CA LYS A 246 20.39 -8.79 -24.40
C LYS A 246 21.67 -9.22 -23.69
N LEU A 247 21.73 -9.07 -22.36
CA LEU A 247 22.86 -9.54 -21.55
C LEU A 247 23.11 -11.05 -21.75
N LEU A 248 22.02 -11.84 -21.81
CA LEU A 248 22.12 -13.26 -22.10
C LEU A 248 22.74 -13.52 -23.48
N ALA A 249 22.32 -12.82 -24.53
CA ALA A 249 22.87 -12.96 -25.86
C ALA A 249 24.37 -12.59 -25.92
N GLU A 250 24.78 -11.54 -25.23
CA GLU A 250 26.17 -11.14 -25.11
C GLU A 250 27.02 -12.17 -24.38
N SER A 251 26.49 -12.82 -23.33
CA SER A 251 27.18 -13.87 -22.60
C SER A 251 27.53 -15.07 -23.52
N TYR A 252 26.59 -15.48 -24.38
CA TYR A 252 26.81 -16.55 -25.35
C TYR A 252 27.83 -16.14 -26.45
N TRP A 253 27.76 -14.89 -26.93
CA TRP A 253 28.70 -14.37 -27.91
C TRP A 253 30.15 -14.39 -27.37
N ASN A 254 30.34 -13.97 -26.12
CA ASN A 254 31.63 -13.94 -25.47
C ASN A 254 32.19 -15.36 -25.16
N ALA A 255 31.31 -16.31 -24.83
CA ALA A 255 31.71 -17.71 -24.64
C ALA A 255 32.18 -18.37 -25.94
N GLY A 256 31.51 -18.08 -27.07
CA GLY A 256 31.86 -18.61 -28.36
C GLY A 256 33.19 -18.06 -28.96
N ARG A 257 33.69 -16.92 -28.46
CA ARG A 257 34.98 -16.33 -28.87
C ARG A 257 36.19 -16.87 -28.11
N LYS A 258 35.97 -17.56 -27.00
CA LYS A 258 37.04 -18.10 -26.14
C LYS A 258 37.37 -19.55 -26.45
N ASN A 259 36.60 -20.18 -27.34
CA ASN A 259 36.82 -21.53 -27.87
C ASN A 259 37.29 -21.45 -29.35
#